data_2ab5376dee19f69a7d88ca1dda8c2d9e
#
_entry.id   2ab5376dee19f69a7d88ca1dda8c2d9e
#
_cell.length_a   1.000
_cell.length_b   1.000
_cell.length_c   1.000
_cell.angle_alpha   90.00
_cell.angle_beta   90.00
_cell.angle_gamma   90.00
#
_symmetry.space_group_name_H-M   'P 1'
#
loop_
_entity.id
_entity.type
_entity.pdbx_description
1 polymer ?
#
loop_
_entity_poly.entity_id
_entity_poly.type
_entity_poly.pdbx_seq_one_letter_code
_entity_poly.pdbx_strand_id
1 'polypeptide(L)'
;MKQQISYKNFFINYAIFILIVSIVFGILIYVVKVSQKSWEKNLKAAIEYTLAETEPDTWEVGKSIRINNPLSTGAACFDGRNKKSGENCKFVIIRLQTFYGPHAGIYIIDNTGVPVFKGYSSLHGRGAVQLANSFNGRRVEYWNKRIMELLK
;
A
#
# COMPACT_ATOMS: atom_id res chain seq x y z
N MET A 1 25.39 -40.17 39.97
CA MET A 1 25.64 -40.38 38.53
C MET A 1 25.80 -39.02 37.85
N LYS A 2 27.04 -38.63 37.52
CA LYS A 2 27.27 -37.39 36.72
C LYS A 2 27.03 -37.75 35.26
N GLN A 3 25.97 -37.24 34.66
CA GLN A 3 25.78 -37.32 33.22
C GLN A 3 26.91 -36.52 32.56
N GLN A 4 27.85 -37.17 31.94
CA GLN A 4 28.79 -36.57 31.02
C GLN A 4 27.97 -36.12 29.79
N ILE A 5 27.60 -34.84 29.75
CA ILE A 5 27.01 -34.24 28.56
C ILE A 5 28.07 -34.31 27.48
N SER A 6 27.84 -35.16 26.48
CA SER A 6 28.75 -35.29 25.34
C SER A 6 28.67 -33.97 24.54
N TYR A 7 29.67 -33.12 24.69
CA TYR A 7 29.76 -31.83 23.96
C TYR A 7 29.54 -32.01 22.46
N LYS A 8 29.94 -33.16 21.90
CA LYS A 8 29.70 -33.46 20.48
C LYS A 8 28.20 -33.49 20.13
N ASN A 9 27.40 -34.16 20.96
CA ASN A 9 25.95 -34.25 20.73
C ASN A 9 25.26 -32.88 20.93
N PHE A 10 25.77 -32.08 21.86
CA PHE A 10 25.27 -30.69 22.05
C PHE A 10 25.53 -29.84 20.81
N PHE A 11 26.75 -29.88 20.26
CA PHE A 11 27.06 -29.11 19.03
C PHE A 11 26.26 -29.59 17.82
N ILE A 12 26.04 -30.86 17.66
CA ILE A 12 25.24 -31.44 16.58
C ILE A 12 23.78 -30.95 16.69
N ASN A 13 23.18 -31.06 17.86
CA ASN A 13 21.81 -30.62 18.10
C ASN A 13 21.64 -29.10 17.88
N TYR A 14 22.63 -28.30 18.29
CA TYR A 14 22.66 -26.87 18.08
C TYR A 14 22.77 -26.51 16.58
N ALA A 15 23.61 -27.21 15.83
CA ALA A 15 23.76 -27.04 14.39
C ALA A 15 22.45 -27.38 13.65
N ILE A 16 21.80 -28.48 14.04
CA ILE A 16 20.49 -28.88 13.50
C ILE A 16 19.43 -27.80 13.80
N PHE A 17 19.40 -27.28 15.02
CA PHE A 17 18.48 -26.23 15.41
C PHE A 17 18.66 -24.97 14.56
N ILE A 18 19.92 -24.51 14.39
CA ILE A 18 20.22 -23.33 13.53
C ILE A 18 19.77 -23.59 12.09
N LEU A 19 20.01 -24.78 11.56
CA LEU A 19 19.61 -25.14 10.20
C LEU A 19 18.09 -25.06 10.03
N ILE A 20 17.33 -25.62 10.97
CA ILE A 20 15.86 -25.58 10.94
C ILE A 20 15.36 -24.13 11.00
N VAL A 21 15.90 -23.33 11.92
CA VAL A 21 15.54 -21.90 12.05
C VAL A 21 15.85 -21.16 10.76
N SER A 22 17.00 -21.40 10.16
CA SER A 22 17.38 -20.75 8.88
C SER A 22 16.44 -21.11 7.74
N ILE A 23 16.00 -22.36 7.64
CA ILE A 23 15.02 -22.81 6.64
C ILE A 23 13.68 -22.09 6.87
N VAL A 24 13.19 -22.01 8.11
CA VAL A 24 11.94 -21.33 8.43
C VAL A 24 12.00 -19.85 8.05
N PHE A 25 13.09 -19.15 8.39
CA PHE A 25 13.30 -17.76 7.99
C PHE A 25 13.37 -17.59 6.47
N GLY A 26 14.04 -18.50 5.77
CA GLY A 26 14.08 -18.52 4.30
C GLY A 26 12.69 -18.62 3.67
N ILE A 27 11.86 -19.52 4.17
CA ILE A 27 10.47 -19.68 3.75
C ILE A 27 9.65 -18.41 4.02
N LEU A 28 9.78 -17.81 5.20
CA LEU A 28 9.08 -16.59 5.56
C LEU A 28 9.46 -15.41 4.64
N ILE A 29 10.75 -15.24 4.36
CA ILE A 29 11.21 -14.20 3.42
C ILE A 29 10.65 -14.43 2.02
N TYR A 30 10.61 -15.66 1.55
CA TYR A 30 10.05 -16.02 0.25
C TYR A 30 8.55 -15.69 0.19
N VAL A 31 7.78 -16.13 1.20
CA VAL A 31 6.33 -15.85 1.29
C VAL A 31 6.05 -14.35 1.31
N VAL A 32 6.82 -13.56 2.09
CA VAL A 32 6.68 -12.11 2.13
C VAL A 32 6.93 -11.48 0.76
N LYS A 33 7.97 -11.88 0.04
CA LYS A 33 8.26 -11.35 -1.32
C LYS A 33 7.16 -11.66 -2.32
N VAL A 34 6.65 -12.90 -2.31
CA VAL A 34 5.55 -13.31 -3.22
C VAL A 34 4.26 -12.56 -2.89
N SER A 35 3.93 -12.46 -1.60
CA SER A 35 2.75 -11.74 -1.12
C SER A 35 2.80 -10.25 -1.46
N GLN A 36 3.97 -9.63 -1.33
CA GLN A 36 4.16 -8.20 -1.65
C GLN A 36 3.87 -7.90 -3.13
N LYS A 37 4.36 -8.75 -4.02
CA LYS A 37 4.11 -8.62 -5.47
C LYS A 37 2.62 -8.77 -5.82
N SER A 38 1.94 -9.72 -5.18
CA SER A 38 0.50 -9.92 -5.35
C SER A 38 -0.30 -8.73 -4.82
N TRP A 39 0.12 -8.19 -3.69
CA TRP A 39 -0.51 -7.02 -3.06
C TRP A 39 -0.39 -5.77 -3.93
N GLU A 40 0.79 -5.48 -4.49
CA GLU A 40 1.00 -4.37 -5.42
C GLU A 40 0.10 -4.48 -6.66
N LYS A 41 -0.02 -5.69 -7.23
CA LYS A 41 -0.91 -5.94 -8.37
C LYS A 41 -2.38 -5.66 -8.02
N ASN A 42 -2.83 -6.11 -6.85
CA ASN A 42 -4.21 -5.89 -6.41
C ASN A 42 -4.51 -4.42 -6.13
N LEU A 43 -3.57 -3.69 -5.53
CA LEU A 43 -3.71 -2.25 -5.30
C LEU A 43 -3.76 -1.48 -6.63
N LYS A 44 -2.89 -1.83 -7.58
CA LYS A 44 -2.92 -1.23 -8.92
C LYS A 44 -4.28 -1.46 -9.58
N ALA A 45 -4.78 -2.69 -9.60
CA ALA A 45 -6.09 -3.02 -10.15
C ALA A 45 -7.24 -2.25 -9.46
N ALA A 46 -7.16 -2.06 -8.14
CA ALA A 46 -8.15 -1.29 -7.40
C ALA A 46 -8.14 0.21 -7.78
N ILE A 47 -6.96 0.78 -8.02
CA ILE A 47 -6.83 2.15 -8.52
C ILE A 47 -7.41 2.26 -9.92
N GLU A 48 -7.00 1.38 -10.84
CA GLU A 48 -7.47 1.36 -12.23
C GLU A 48 -9.00 1.23 -12.31
N TYR A 49 -9.57 0.34 -11.50
CA TYR A 49 -11.02 0.13 -11.44
C TYR A 49 -11.76 1.41 -10.99
N THR A 50 -11.31 2.03 -9.90
CA THR A 50 -11.96 3.25 -9.37
C THR A 50 -11.83 4.42 -10.33
N LEU A 51 -10.69 4.55 -11.00
CA LEU A 51 -10.47 5.60 -11.99
C LEU A 51 -11.29 5.37 -13.26
N ALA A 52 -11.48 4.12 -13.68
CA ALA A 52 -12.32 3.79 -14.83
C ALA A 52 -13.81 4.12 -14.58
N GLU A 53 -14.29 4.03 -13.34
CA GLU A 53 -15.66 4.44 -12.99
C GLU A 53 -15.86 5.97 -13.04
N THR A 54 -14.83 6.74 -12.67
CA THR A 54 -14.93 8.21 -12.57
C THR A 54 -14.52 8.91 -13.86
N GLU A 55 -13.44 8.46 -14.48
CA GLU A 55 -12.83 9.08 -15.67
C GLU A 55 -12.29 7.99 -16.61
N PRO A 56 -13.16 7.33 -17.39
CA PRO A 56 -12.75 6.21 -18.26
C PRO A 56 -11.67 6.66 -19.25
N ASP A 57 -10.70 5.77 -19.50
CA ASP A 57 -9.60 5.93 -20.45
C ASP A 57 -8.71 7.17 -20.29
N THR A 58 -8.77 7.83 -19.13
CA THR A 58 -8.01 9.07 -18.89
C THR A 58 -6.64 8.77 -18.28
N TRP A 59 -6.52 7.70 -17.49
CA TRP A 59 -5.36 7.47 -16.64
C TRP A 59 -4.65 6.15 -16.96
N GLU A 60 -3.34 6.15 -16.81
CA GLU A 60 -2.50 4.97 -16.89
C GLU A 60 -1.71 4.85 -15.59
N VAL A 61 -1.92 3.75 -14.86
CA VAL A 61 -1.22 3.47 -13.60
C VAL A 61 0.05 2.69 -13.89
N GLY A 62 1.20 3.21 -13.49
CA GLY A 62 2.50 2.63 -13.74
C GLY A 62 2.98 1.71 -12.63
N LYS A 63 4.24 1.87 -12.22
CA LYS A 63 4.92 1.04 -11.21
C LYS A 63 4.72 1.61 -9.82
N SER A 64 4.80 0.74 -8.82
CA SER A 64 4.85 1.11 -7.41
C SER A 64 6.11 1.92 -7.10
N ILE A 65 5.94 3.03 -6.38
CA ILE A 65 7.01 3.89 -5.87
C ILE A 65 7.16 3.61 -4.38
N ARG A 66 8.37 3.31 -3.94
CA ARG A 66 8.64 3.09 -2.52
C ARG A 66 8.52 4.40 -1.74
N ILE A 67 7.69 4.39 -0.70
CA ILE A 67 7.58 5.49 0.26
C ILE A 67 8.59 5.23 1.38
N ASN A 68 9.58 6.10 1.54
CA ASN A 68 10.63 5.95 2.56
C ASN A 68 10.24 6.50 3.94
N ASN A 69 8.98 6.81 4.15
CA ASN A 69 8.49 7.35 5.41
C ASN A 69 7.99 6.22 6.32
N PRO A 70 8.48 6.09 7.57
CA PRO A 70 8.04 5.04 8.50
C PRO A 70 6.56 5.14 8.88
N LEU A 71 5.93 6.29 8.66
CA LEU A 71 4.49 6.51 8.88
C LEU A 71 3.61 6.06 7.69
N SER A 72 4.22 5.49 6.66
CA SER A 72 3.53 5.04 5.44
C SER A 72 2.79 3.71 5.56
N THR A 73 2.73 3.11 6.75
CA THR A 73 2.03 1.85 7.00
C THR A 73 0.53 1.93 6.71
N GLY A 74 0.08 1.90 5.55
CA GLY A 74 -1.34 2.05 5.14
C GLY A 74 -1.48 2.98 3.96
N ALA A 75 -0.36 3.31 3.31
CA ALA A 75 -0.32 4.06 2.07
C ALA A 75 0.56 3.34 1.05
N ALA A 76 0.20 3.43 -0.23
CA ALA A 76 1.04 3.02 -1.35
C ALA A 76 1.01 4.12 -2.41
N CYS A 77 2.13 4.27 -3.12
CA CYS A 77 2.28 5.24 -4.18
C CYS A 77 2.63 4.53 -5.49
N PHE A 78 2.04 4.99 -6.58
CA PHE A 78 2.33 4.51 -7.93
C PHE A 78 2.63 5.71 -8.82
N ASP A 79 3.55 5.56 -9.75
CA ASP A 79 3.69 6.49 -10.84
C ASP A 79 2.53 6.34 -11.83
N GLY A 80 2.34 7.31 -12.68
CA GLY A 80 1.35 7.22 -13.71
C GLY A 80 1.33 8.41 -14.65
N ARG A 81 0.42 8.33 -15.60
CA ARG A 81 0.31 9.33 -16.66
C ARG A 81 -1.14 9.62 -17.02
N ASN A 82 -1.43 10.86 -17.30
CA ASN A 82 -2.66 11.22 -17.97
C ASN A 82 -2.54 10.93 -19.47
N LYS A 83 -3.34 10.03 -20.00
CA LYS A 83 -3.29 9.65 -21.42
C LYS A 83 -3.68 10.77 -22.37
N LYS A 84 -4.56 11.71 -21.90
CA LYS A 84 -5.07 12.81 -22.71
C LYS A 84 -4.09 13.97 -22.79
N SER A 85 -3.53 14.41 -21.66
CA SER A 85 -2.57 15.52 -21.61
C SER A 85 -1.11 15.07 -21.78
N GLY A 86 -0.82 13.80 -21.58
CA GLY A 86 0.54 13.26 -21.59
C GLY A 86 1.35 13.59 -20.35
N GLU A 87 0.78 14.24 -19.35
CA GLU A 87 1.44 14.66 -18.12
C GLU A 87 1.64 13.51 -17.14
N ASN A 88 2.79 13.52 -16.46
CA ASN A 88 3.08 12.56 -15.41
C ASN A 88 2.33 12.95 -14.13
N CYS A 89 1.87 11.94 -13.41
CA CYS A 89 1.20 12.09 -12.12
C CYS A 89 1.60 10.98 -11.16
N LYS A 90 1.22 11.13 -9.90
CA LYS A 90 1.37 10.07 -8.89
C LYS A 90 0.00 9.69 -8.36
N PHE A 91 -0.23 8.39 -8.21
CA PHE A 91 -1.42 7.86 -7.56
C PHE A 91 -1.05 7.45 -6.14
N VAL A 92 -1.82 7.92 -5.18
CA VAL A 92 -1.66 7.54 -3.77
C VAL A 92 -2.91 6.86 -3.30
N ILE A 93 -2.79 5.61 -2.87
CA ILE A 93 -3.85 4.91 -2.16
C ILE A 93 -3.51 4.93 -0.68
N ILE A 94 -4.43 5.43 0.14
CA ILE A 94 -4.23 5.58 1.59
C ILE A 94 -5.45 5.13 2.37
N ARG A 95 -5.20 4.51 3.52
CA ARG A 95 -6.25 4.10 4.44
C ARG A 95 -6.82 5.32 5.17
N LEU A 96 -8.08 5.63 4.88
CA LEU A 96 -8.84 6.72 5.50
C LEU A 96 -9.75 6.16 6.58
N GLN A 97 -9.77 6.79 7.75
CA GLN A 97 -10.74 6.47 8.78
C GLN A 97 -12.05 7.21 8.50
N THR A 98 -13.14 6.47 8.37
CA THR A 98 -14.48 7.01 8.15
C THR A 98 -15.43 6.59 9.28
N PHE A 99 -16.66 7.13 9.31
CA PHE A 99 -17.69 6.69 10.25
C PHE A 99 -18.09 5.22 10.08
N TYR A 100 -17.93 4.68 8.88
CA TYR A 100 -18.25 3.29 8.54
C TYR A 100 -17.05 2.35 8.63
N GLY A 101 -15.93 2.82 9.22
CA GLY A 101 -14.69 2.08 9.33
C GLY A 101 -13.60 2.57 8.38
N PRO A 102 -12.49 1.82 8.29
CA PRO A 102 -11.37 2.18 7.43
C PRO A 102 -11.67 1.83 5.97
N HIS A 103 -11.54 2.81 5.08
CA HIS A 103 -11.64 2.65 3.63
C HIS A 103 -10.38 3.11 2.94
N ALA A 104 -10.05 2.52 1.81
CA ALA A 104 -8.92 2.95 1.00
C ALA A 104 -9.38 4.09 0.05
N GLY A 105 -8.82 5.28 0.26
CA GLY A 105 -9.03 6.44 -0.60
C GLY A 105 -7.94 6.58 -1.65
N ILE A 106 -8.31 6.96 -2.86
CA ILE A 106 -7.42 7.16 -3.99
C ILE A 106 -7.29 8.65 -4.26
N TYR A 107 -6.04 9.09 -4.34
CA TYR A 107 -5.67 10.46 -4.66
C TYR A 107 -4.77 10.49 -5.89
N ILE A 108 -4.92 11.53 -6.69
CA ILE A 108 -4.00 11.86 -7.78
C ILE A 108 -3.24 13.11 -7.40
N ILE A 109 -1.94 13.10 -7.65
CA ILE A 109 -1.06 14.25 -7.52
C ILE A 109 -0.48 14.52 -8.89
N ASP A 110 -0.87 15.60 -9.48
CA ASP A 110 -0.37 16.10 -10.76
C ASP A 110 0.87 17.00 -10.57
N ASN A 111 1.26 17.69 -11.62
CA ASN A 111 2.38 18.61 -11.61
C ASN A 111 2.18 19.82 -10.68
N THR A 112 0.94 20.12 -10.25
CA THR A 112 0.67 21.20 -9.28
C THR A 112 1.08 20.80 -7.87
N GLY A 113 1.29 19.50 -7.64
CA GLY A 113 1.66 18.93 -6.34
C GLY A 113 0.50 18.87 -5.34
N VAL A 114 -0.72 19.23 -5.73
CA VAL A 114 -1.88 19.19 -4.84
C VAL A 114 -2.59 17.84 -4.96
N PRO A 115 -2.76 17.07 -3.86
CA PRO A 115 -3.51 15.82 -3.90
C PRO A 115 -5.00 16.07 -4.18
N VAL A 116 -5.54 15.41 -5.20
CA VAL A 116 -6.95 15.45 -5.56
C VAL A 116 -7.60 14.11 -5.26
N PHE A 117 -8.60 14.08 -4.40
CA PHE A 117 -9.36 12.87 -4.07
C PHE A 117 -10.21 12.42 -5.25
N LYS A 118 -10.12 11.15 -5.65
CA LYS A 118 -10.84 10.55 -6.78
C LYS A 118 -11.92 9.54 -6.37
N GLY A 119 -11.81 8.96 -5.19
CA GLY A 119 -12.81 7.99 -4.73
C GLY A 119 -12.27 7.00 -3.72
N TYR A 120 -13.12 6.06 -3.34
CA TYR A 120 -12.78 4.95 -2.45
C TYR A 120 -12.71 3.65 -3.26
N SER A 121 -11.63 2.88 -3.10
CA SER A 121 -11.43 1.63 -3.84
C SER A 121 -12.41 0.51 -3.49
N SER A 122 -13.06 0.60 -2.34
CA SER A 122 -13.92 -0.47 -1.80
C SER A 122 -15.40 -0.12 -1.75
N LEU A 123 -15.78 1.05 -2.25
CA LEU A 123 -17.16 1.54 -2.19
C LEU A 123 -17.63 1.95 -3.58
N HIS A 124 -18.77 1.38 -3.97
CA HIS A 124 -19.40 1.64 -5.26
C HIS A 124 -20.84 2.12 -5.07
N GLY A 125 -21.37 2.82 -6.06
CA GLY A 125 -22.74 3.27 -6.10
C GLY A 125 -23.11 4.34 -5.05
N ARG A 126 -24.32 4.28 -4.51
CA ARG A 126 -24.88 5.30 -3.60
C ARG A 126 -24.07 5.47 -2.31
N GLY A 127 -23.49 4.39 -1.77
CA GLY A 127 -22.69 4.43 -0.55
C GLY A 127 -21.39 5.22 -0.75
N ALA A 128 -20.74 5.09 -1.90
CA ALA A 128 -19.55 5.87 -2.26
C ALA A 128 -19.84 7.36 -2.34
N VAL A 129 -20.97 7.74 -2.97
CA VAL A 129 -21.40 9.14 -3.10
C VAL A 129 -21.71 9.75 -1.75
N GLN A 130 -22.44 9.05 -0.88
CA GLN A 130 -22.75 9.55 0.47
C GLN A 130 -21.49 9.74 1.31
N LEU A 131 -20.54 8.80 1.23
CA LEU A 131 -19.29 8.92 1.96
C LEU A 131 -18.39 10.02 1.40
N ALA A 132 -18.34 10.20 0.08
CA ALA A 132 -17.60 11.29 -0.56
C ALA A 132 -18.18 12.66 -0.16
N ASN A 133 -19.50 12.79 -0.11
CA ASN A 133 -20.17 14.01 0.34
C ASN A 133 -19.96 14.33 1.83
N SER A 134 -19.64 13.32 2.64
CA SER A 134 -19.26 13.51 4.05
C SER A 134 -17.82 14.02 4.23
N PHE A 135 -17.05 14.06 3.15
CA PHE A 135 -15.67 14.54 3.13
C PHE A 135 -15.66 16.09 3.09
N ASN A 136 -15.82 16.71 4.25
CA ASN A 136 -15.86 18.16 4.37
C ASN A 136 -14.47 18.79 4.16
N GLY A 137 -14.43 20.11 3.91
CA GLY A 137 -13.20 20.84 3.57
C GLY A 137 -12.05 20.66 4.57
N ARG A 138 -12.33 20.58 5.89
CA ARG A 138 -11.30 20.36 6.91
C ARG A 138 -10.65 18.97 6.80
N ARG A 139 -11.41 17.94 6.44
CA ARG A 139 -10.86 16.59 6.21
C ARG A 139 -10.04 16.53 4.94
N VAL A 140 -10.49 17.19 3.88
CA VAL A 140 -9.71 17.28 2.64
C VAL A 140 -8.37 17.95 2.90
N GLU A 141 -8.35 19.09 3.59
CA GLU A 141 -7.13 19.82 3.91
C GLU A 141 -6.17 18.98 4.77
N TYR A 142 -6.70 18.31 5.82
CA TYR A 142 -5.90 17.41 6.67
C TYR A 142 -5.23 16.31 5.85
N TRP A 143 -5.99 15.63 4.99
CA TRP A 143 -5.44 14.52 4.20
C TRP A 143 -4.49 14.99 3.11
N ASN A 144 -4.76 16.11 2.47
CA ASN A 144 -3.84 16.70 1.50
C ASN A 144 -2.48 17.00 2.15
N LYS A 145 -2.48 17.64 3.33
CA LYS A 145 -1.26 17.89 4.08
C LYS A 145 -0.55 16.59 4.45
N ARG A 146 -1.30 15.59 4.95
CA ARG A 146 -0.76 14.30 5.36
C ARG A 146 -0.13 13.52 4.22
N ILE A 147 -0.77 13.50 3.05
CA ILE A 147 -0.26 12.85 1.84
C ILE A 147 1.05 13.50 1.40
N MET A 148 1.13 14.83 1.43
CA MET A 148 2.35 15.56 1.07
C MET A 148 3.51 15.28 2.05
N GLU A 149 3.22 15.11 3.34
CA GLU A 149 4.21 14.72 4.35
C GLU A 149 4.70 13.27 4.14
N LEU A 150 3.84 12.36 3.70
CA LEU A 150 4.19 10.98 3.44
C LEU A 150 5.11 10.80 2.21
N LEU A 151 5.05 11.72 1.26
CA LEU A 151 5.81 11.65 0.00
C LEU A 151 7.14 12.43 0.03
N LYS A 152 7.41 13.15 1.09
CA LYS A 152 8.72 13.78 1.36
C LYS A 152 9.73 12.74 1.85
#